data_83718a2a372a3e92e14770fb1b104592
#
_entry.id   83718a2a372a3e92e14770fb1b104592
#
_cell.length_a   1.000
_cell.length_b   1.000
_cell.length_c   1.000
_cell.angle_alpha   90.00
_cell.angle_beta   90.00
_cell.angle_gamma   90.00
#
_symmetry.space_group_name_H-M   'P 1'
#
loop_
_entity.id
_entity.type
_entity.pdbx_description
1 polymer ?
#
loop_
_entity_poly.entity_id
_entity_poly.type
_entity_poly.pdbx_seq_one_letter_code
_entity_poly.pdbx_strand_id
1 'polypeptide(L)'
;PDQSLYAYDSVPTMVRRINNTFKRADEIQWSRGINPGDEGFIDYFLPIVADAEAGFGGVLNAFELMKNMIAAGAAGVHFEDQLAAAKKCGHMGGKVLVPTREAVEKLISARFAADVMGVPTLILARTDAEAANLITSDYDENDKPFLTGERTQEGFFRVKNGLEQSISRGVAYAPYADLVWCETGVPDIGFAREFAQAVLAACPGKLLSYNCSPSFNWKKNLNDSQIASFQEELSALGYKYQFITLAGIHVNWFNTFKFAHAYARGEGMKHYVEMVQEPEFAAREMGYTFVSHQQEVGTGYFDDVTTVIQGGSSSVKALTGSTEEEQFH
;
A
#
# COMPACT_ATOMS: atom_id res chain seq x y z
N PRO A 1 -2.37 -15.40 -5.77
CA PRO A 1 -2.02 -14.53 -6.90
C PRO A 1 -2.87 -13.27 -6.91
N ASP A 2 -2.33 -12.21 -7.50
CA ASP A 2 -2.98 -10.92 -7.67
C ASP A 2 -4.03 -10.95 -8.80
N GLN A 3 -5.09 -11.69 -8.56
CA GLN A 3 -6.24 -11.91 -9.43
C GLN A 3 -7.53 -11.99 -8.60
N SER A 4 -7.55 -11.36 -7.43
CA SER A 4 -8.65 -11.43 -6.46
C SER A 4 -9.05 -12.87 -6.09
N LEU A 5 -8.08 -13.80 -6.06
CA LEU A 5 -8.30 -15.20 -5.69
C LEU A 5 -8.21 -15.46 -4.18
N TYR A 6 -7.93 -14.43 -3.39
CA TYR A 6 -7.97 -14.48 -1.94
C TYR A 6 -9.31 -13.92 -1.43
N ALA A 7 -9.63 -14.19 -0.18
CA ALA A 7 -10.86 -13.73 0.43
C ALA A 7 -10.89 -12.19 0.54
N TYR A 8 -12.05 -11.58 0.31
CA TYR A 8 -12.24 -10.12 0.33
C TYR A 8 -11.85 -9.46 1.66
N ASP A 9 -11.83 -10.21 2.76
CA ASP A 9 -11.47 -9.74 4.10
C ASP A 9 -9.95 -9.88 4.42
N SER A 10 -9.16 -10.38 3.47
CA SER A 10 -7.72 -10.58 3.66
C SER A 10 -6.99 -9.25 3.92
N VAL A 11 -7.28 -8.22 3.12
CA VAL A 11 -6.66 -6.90 3.29
C VAL A 11 -7.17 -6.21 4.57
N PRO A 12 -8.47 -6.14 4.87
CA PRO A 12 -8.94 -5.65 6.18
C PRO A 12 -8.30 -6.37 7.37
N THR A 13 -8.11 -7.68 7.29
CA THR A 13 -7.44 -8.45 8.33
C THR A 13 -5.98 -8.03 8.51
N MET A 14 -5.26 -7.80 7.42
CA MET A 14 -3.86 -7.31 7.47
C MET A 14 -3.79 -5.90 8.06
N VAL A 15 -4.65 -4.98 7.61
CA VAL A 15 -4.74 -3.61 8.16
C VAL A 15 -4.97 -3.65 9.68
N ARG A 16 -5.89 -4.48 10.15
CA ARG A 16 -6.17 -4.65 11.58
C ARG A 16 -4.96 -5.16 12.34
N ARG A 17 -4.20 -6.11 11.78
CA ARG A 17 -2.97 -6.63 12.41
C ARG A 17 -1.91 -5.56 12.54
N ILE A 18 -1.70 -4.76 11.51
CA ILE A 18 -0.74 -3.64 11.53
C ILE A 18 -1.16 -2.61 12.58
N ASN A 19 -2.43 -2.19 12.60
CA ASN A 19 -2.93 -1.25 13.60
C ASN A 19 -2.84 -1.80 15.04
N ASN A 20 -3.03 -3.10 15.26
CA ASN A 20 -2.83 -3.72 16.56
C ASN A 20 -1.35 -3.69 16.99
N THR A 21 -0.42 -3.80 16.02
CA THR A 21 1.02 -3.63 16.29
C THR A 21 1.33 -2.18 16.69
N PHE A 22 0.77 -1.21 15.98
CA PHE A 22 0.93 0.22 16.32
C PHE A 22 0.40 0.52 17.71
N LYS A 23 -0.81 0.03 18.05
CA LYS A 23 -1.37 0.16 19.41
C LYS A 23 -0.47 -0.43 20.48
N ARG A 24 0.11 -1.62 20.23
CA ARG A 24 1.03 -2.24 21.18
C ARG A 24 2.31 -1.41 21.34
N ALA A 25 2.89 -0.89 20.26
CA ALA A 25 4.06 -0.03 20.34
C ALA A 25 3.76 1.26 21.16
N ASP A 26 2.61 1.86 20.94
CA ASP A 26 2.14 3.04 21.69
C ASP A 26 1.90 2.73 23.18
N GLU A 27 1.27 1.59 23.51
CA GLU A 27 1.09 1.13 24.89
C GLU A 27 2.42 0.93 25.62
N ILE A 28 3.43 0.36 24.95
CA ILE A 28 4.78 0.16 25.49
C ILE A 28 5.45 1.51 25.76
N GLN A 29 5.39 2.43 24.80
CA GLN A 29 5.93 3.79 24.93
C GLN A 29 5.28 4.53 26.10
N TRP A 30 3.96 4.50 26.18
CA TRP A 30 3.21 5.11 27.27
C TRP A 30 3.57 4.53 28.64
N SER A 31 3.74 3.21 28.76
CA SER A 31 4.13 2.56 30.02
C SER A 31 5.51 3.01 30.52
N ARG A 32 6.38 3.47 29.63
CA ARG A 32 7.69 4.07 29.93
C ARG A 32 7.60 5.55 30.32
N GLY A 33 6.38 6.12 30.36
CA GLY A 33 6.13 7.52 30.69
C GLY A 33 6.40 8.50 29.56
N ILE A 34 6.56 8.03 28.32
CA ILE A 34 6.81 8.86 27.13
C ILE A 34 5.46 9.23 26.51
N ASN A 35 5.13 10.51 26.49
CA ASN A 35 3.86 11.04 26.02
C ASN A 35 4.05 11.98 24.81
N PRO A 36 2.98 12.33 24.08
CA PRO A 36 3.07 13.31 22.99
C PRO A 36 3.69 14.64 23.44
N GLY A 37 4.78 15.04 22.77
CA GLY A 37 5.56 16.23 23.10
C GLY A 37 6.82 15.98 23.91
N ASP A 38 7.01 14.79 24.47
CA ASP A 38 8.24 14.42 25.17
C ASP A 38 9.36 14.09 24.17
N GLU A 39 10.61 14.25 24.60
CA GLU A 39 11.76 13.79 23.85
C GLU A 39 11.71 12.27 23.67
N GLY A 40 11.90 11.79 22.43
CA GLY A 40 11.84 10.37 22.10
C GLY A 40 10.43 9.84 21.83
N PHE A 41 9.38 10.68 21.90
CA PHE A 41 8.03 10.26 21.48
C PHE A 41 8.01 9.92 19.98
N ILE A 42 7.40 8.79 19.64
CA ILE A 42 7.17 8.34 18.29
C ILE A 42 5.66 8.21 18.06
N ASP A 43 5.13 8.88 17.05
CA ASP A 43 3.76 8.63 16.59
C ASP A 43 3.75 7.36 15.72
N TYR A 44 3.31 6.26 16.31
CA TYR A 44 3.23 4.96 15.63
C TYR A 44 2.03 4.84 14.69
N PHE A 45 1.02 5.72 14.81
CA PHE A 45 -0.21 5.62 14.03
C PHE A 45 -0.08 6.22 12.62
N LEU A 46 0.86 5.68 11.85
CA LEU A 46 1.03 6.07 10.44
C LEU A 46 -0.21 5.69 9.62
N PRO A 47 -0.64 6.57 8.68
CA PRO A 47 -1.80 6.31 7.86
C PRO A 47 -1.56 5.12 6.91
N ILE A 48 -2.49 4.16 6.92
CA ILE A 48 -2.47 2.99 6.03
C ILE A 48 -3.40 3.25 4.86
N VAL A 49 -2.87 3.19 3.63
CA VAL A 49 -3.67 3.13 2.40
C VAL A 49 -3.78 1.68 1.97
N ALA A 50 -5.01 1.18 1.90
CA ALA A 50 -5.32 -0.22 1.68
C ALA A 50 -5.83 -0.49 0.26
N ASP A 51 -5.55 -1.67 -0.27
CA ASP A 51 -5.98 -2.14 -1.58
C ASP A 51 -7.35 -2.82 -1.50
N ALA A 52 -8.34 -2.25 -2.19
CA ALA A 52 -9.67 -2.84 -2.36
C ALA A 52 -9.83 -3.56 -3.71
N GLU A 53 -8.74 -3.72 -4.49
CA GLU A 53 -8.81 -4.36 -5.79
C GLU A 53 -9.86 -3.66 -6.69
N ALA A 54 -10.62 -4.46 -7.44
CA ALA A 54 -11.79 -3.99 -8.20
C ALA A 54 -13.10 -3.99 -7.38
N GLY A 55 -13.01 -4.06 -6.04
CA GLY A 55 -14.15 -4.08 -5.12
C GLY A 55 -14.78 -5.46 -4.89
N PHE A 56 -14.19 -6.55 -5.39
CA PHE A 56 -14.64 -7.94 -5.24
C PHE A 56 -16.07 -8.20 -5.75
N GLY A 57 -16.57 -7.35 -6.65
CA GLY A 57 -17.90 -7.48 -7.22
C GLY A 57 -18.49 -6.14 -7.67
N GLY A 58 -19.78 -5.95 -7.43
CA GLY A 58 -20.50 -4.72 -7.74
C GLY A 58 -20.46 -3.69 -6.60
N VAL A 59 -21.33 -2.68 -6.71
CA VAL A 59 -21.40 -1.55 -5.78
C VAL A 59 -21.66 -1.95 -4.33
N LEU A 60 -22.46 -2.99 -4.08
CA LEU A 60 -22.74 -3.46 -2.71
C LEU A 60 -21.52 -4.16 -2.10
N ASN A 61 -20.74 -4.87 -2.91
CA ASN A 61 -19.48 -5.47 -2.46
C ASN A 61 -18.46 -4.36 -2.09
N ALA A 62 -18.35 -3.32 -2.92
CA ALA A 62 -17.48 -2.18 -2.64
C ALA A 62 -17.91 -1.45 -1.35
N PHE A 63 -19.22 -1.29 -1.11
CA PHE A 63 -19.76 -0.68 0.12
C PHE A 63 -19.35 -1.46 1.38
N GLU A 64 -19.61 -2.76 1.41
CA GLU A 64 -19.28 -3.58 2.57
C GLU A 64 -17.77 -3.75 2.77
N LEU A 65 -17.00 -3.86 1.68
CA LEU A 65 -15.54 -3.90 1.74
C LEU A 65 -14.98 -2.60 2.34
N MET A 66 -15.46 -1.45 1.89
CA MET A 66 -15.03 -0.14 2.42
C MET A 66 -15.33 -0.03 3.92
N LYS A 67 -16.50 -0.47 4.39
CA LYS A 67 -16.82 -0.52 5.82
C LYS A 67 -15.85 -1.41 6.60
N ASN A 68 -15.50 -2.57 6.06
CA ASN A 68 -14.53 -3.47 6.67
C ASN A 68 -13.13 -2.84 6.75
N MET A 69 -12.70 -2.12 5.72
CA MET A 69 -11.44 -1.37 5.70
C MET A 69 -11.42 -0.27 6.78
N ILE A 70 -12.50 0.50 6.88
CA ILE A 70 -12.66 1.56 7.90
C ILE A 70 -12.63 0.96 9.30
N ALA A 71 -13.39 -0.10 9.54
CA ALA A 71 -13.42 -0.79 10.84
C ALA A 71 -12.06 -1.43 11.21
N ALA A 72 -11.24 -1.75 10.23
CA ALA A 72 -9.87 -2.22 10.44
C ALA A 72 -8.87 -1.08 10.72
N GLY A 73 -9.26 0.19 10.46
CA GLY A 73 -8.44 1.38 10.69
C GLY A 73 -7.65 1.85 9.46
N ALA A 74 -8.12 1.56 8.24
CA ALA A 74 -7.54 2.14 7.04
C ALA A 74 -7.78 3.66 6.98
N ALA A 75 -6.74 4.43 6.69
CA ALA A 75 -6.81 5.87 6.50
C ALA A 75 -7.19 6.26 5.07
N GLY A 76 -6.87 5.40 4.12
CA GLY A 76 -7.26 5.52 2.72
C GLY A 76 -7.49 4.16 2.09
N VAL A 77 -8.32 4.10 1.04
CA VAL A 77 -8.62 2.87 0.31
C VAL A 77 -8.64 3.17 -1.18
N HIS A 78 -7.94 2.39 -1.99
CA HIS A 78 -8.00 2.53 -3.43
C HIS A 78 -8.85 1.45 -4.08
N PHE A 79 -9.59 1.86 -5.12
CA PHE A 79 -10.40 1.01 -5.99
C PHE A 79 -9.95 1.18 -7.44
N GLU A 80 -9.88 0.09 -8.18
CA GLU A 80 -9.51 0.10 -9.59
C GLU A 80 -10.69 -0.22 -10.52
N ASP A 81 -10.58 0.22 -11.77
CA ASP A 81 -11.64 0.13 -12.77
C ASP A 81 -11.65 -1.18 -13.59
N GLN A 82 -11.03 -2.23 -13.07
CA GLN A 82 -11.07 -3.55 -13.69
C GLN A 82 -12.36 -4.32 -13.36
N LEU A 83 -12.71 -5.25 -14.24
CA LEU A 83 -13.74 -6.26 -13.97
C LEU A 83 -13.24 -7.20 -12.85
N ALA A 84 -13.95 -7.25 -11.74
CA ALA A 84 -13.54 -8.04 -10.57
C ALA A 84 -13.35 -9.54 -10.90
N ALA A 85 -14.22 -10.11 -11.73
CA ALA A 85 -14.14 -11.53 -12.13
C ALA A 85 -12.96 -11.87 -13.04
N ALA A 86 -12.30 -10.87 -13.65
CA ALA A 86 -11.16 -11.05 -14.54
C ALA A 86 -9.97 -10.17 -14.16
N LYS A 87 -9.91 -9.68 -12.91
CA LYS A 87 -8.89 -8.78 -12.40
C LYS A 87 -7.48 -9.36 -12.58
N LYS A 88 -6.56 -8.50 -12.97
CA LYS A 88 -5.13 -8.79 -13.11
C LYS A 88 -4.30 -7.74 -12.35
N CYS A 89 -3.11 -8.13 -11.91
CA CYS A 89 -2.10 -7.16 -11.50
C CYS A 89 -1.90 -6.10 -12.59
N GLY A 90 -1.73 -4.85 -12.21
CA GLY A 90 -1.61 -3.71 -13.14
C GLY A 90 -0.55 -3.86 -14.23
N HIS A 91 0.47 -4.69 -13.99
CA HIS A 91 1.57 -4.96 -14.94
C HIS A 91 1.35 -6.22 -15.79
N MET A 92 0.21 -6.90 -15.64
CA MET A 92 -0.15 -8.09 -16.41
C MET A 92 -1.01 -7.73 -17.62
N GLY A 93 -0.96 -8.58 -18.65
CA GLY A 93 -1.86 -8.51 -19.79
C GLY A 93 -3.26 -9.03 -19.47
N GLY A 94 -4.20 -8.82 -20.41
CA GLY A 94 -5.56 -9.37 -20.31
C GLY A 94 -6.46 -8.65 -19.32
N LYS A 95 -6.14 -7.42 -18.93
CA LYS A 95 -6.99 -6.56 -18.11
C LYS A 95 -8.27 -6.21 -18.87
N VAL A 96 -9.40 -6.27 -18.17
CA VAL A 96 -10.72 -5.90 -18.69
C VAL A 96 -11.25 -4.75 -17.84
N LEU A 97 -11.52 -3.61 -18.46
CA LEU A 97 -12.13 -2.47 -17.78
C LEU A 97 -13.65 -2.69 -17.61
N VAL A 98 -14.20 -2.13 -16.56
CA VAL A 98 -15.64 -1.86 -16.49
C VAL A 98 -15.95 -0.51 -17.14
N PRO A 99 -17.19 -0.21 -17.56
CA PRO A 99 -17.56 1.14 -18.01
C PRO A 99 -17.19 2.21 -16.99
N THR A 100 -16.80 3.39 -17.47
CA THR A 100 -16.39 4.51 -16.61
C THR A 100 -17.45 4.79 -15.54
N ARG A 101 -18.74 4.77 -15.89
CA ARG A 101 -19.85 4.96 -14.96
C ARG A 101 -19.90 3.90 -13.86
N GLU A 102 -19.66 2.62 -14.18
CA GLU A 102 -19.64 1.55 -13.18
C GLU A 102 -18.50 1.75 -12.18
N ALA A 103 -17.33 2.17 -12.64
CA ALA A 103 -16.23 2.51 -11.76
C ALA A 103 -16.59 3.71 -10.86
N VAL A 104 -17.20 4.76 -11.40
CA VAL A 104 -17.69 5.91 -10.63
C VAL A 104 -18.72 5.48 -9.57
N GLU A 105 -19.64 4.60 -9.91
CA GLU A 105 -20.65 4.09 -8.96
C GLU A 105 -19.99 3.32 -7.78
N LYS A 106 -18.88 2.61 -8.02
CA LYS A 106 -18.09 1.98 -6.95
C LYS A 106 -17.41 3.02 -6.05
N LEU A 107 -16.88 4.11 -6.62
CA LEU A 107 -16.31 5.22 -5.83
C LEU A 107 -17.36 5.92 -4.98
N ILE A 108 -18.53 6.18 -5.54
CA ILE A 108 -19.70 6.73 -4.81
C ILE A 108 -20.10 5.77 -3.67
N SER A 109 -20.12 4.48 -3.93
CA SER A 109 -20.43 3.46 -2.93
C SER A 109 -19.42 3.46 -1.77
N ALA A 110 -18.14 3.58 -2.08
CA ALA A 110 -17.08 3.70 -1.07
C ALA A 110 -17.23 5.00 -0.25
N ARG A 111 -17.52 6.13 -0.89
CA ARG A 111 -17.78 7.41 -0.18
C ARG A 111 -19.01 7.29 0.72
N PHE A 112 -20.08 6.70 0.22
CA PHE A 112 -21.27 6.49 1.02
C PHE A 112 -21.01 5.60 2.25
N ALA A 113 -20.17 4.58 2.13
CA ALA A 113 -19.74 3.76 3.27
C ALA A 113 -18.99 4.60 4.31
N ALA A 114 -18.07 5.48 3.90
CA ALA A 114 -17.36 6.39 4.79
C ALA A 114 -18.31 7.35 5.50
N ASP A 115 -19.28 7.92 4.79
CA ASP A 115 -20.31 8.82 5.33
C ASP A 115 -21.19 8.09 6.36
N VAL A 116 -21.65 6.88 6.05
CA VAL A 116 -22.46 6.05 6.98
C VAL A 116 -21.68 5.71 8.25
N MET A 117 -20.38 5.43 8.12
CA MET A 117 -19.52 5.12 9.25
C MET A 117 -19.08 6.38 10.04
N GLY A 118 -19.27 7.58 9.48
CA GLY A 118 -18.85 8.85 10.08
C GLY A 118 -17.31 9.01 10.16
N VAL A 119 -16.56 8.37 9.26
CA VAL A 119 -15.10 8.40 9.24
C VAL A 119 -14.61 8.99 7.92
N PRO A 120 -13.75 10.05 7.92
CA PRO A 120 -13.29 10.71 6.72
C PRO A 120 -12.15 9.94 6.02
N THR A 121 -12.33 8.64 5.81
CA THR A 121 -11.36 7.79 5.10
C THR A 121 -11.23 8.24 3.66
N LEU A 122 -9.99 8.40 3.20
CA LEU A 122 -9.70 8.86 1.84
C LEU A 122 -10.00 7.76 0.81
N ILE A 123 -10.49 8.18 -0.35
CA ILE A 123 -10.75 7.31 -1.49
C ILE A 123 -9.77 7.64 -2.60
N LEU A 124 -9.06 6.63 -3.09
CA LEU A 124 -8.16 6.74 -4.23
C LEU A 124 -8.79 6.00 -5.41
N ALA A 125 -8.95 6.70 -6.52
CA ALA A 125 -9.42 6.10 -7.77
C ALA A 125 -8.22 5.71 -8.63
N ARG A 126 -8.11 4.42 -8.96
CA ARG A 126 -7.11 3.89 -9.88
C ARG A 126 -7.73 3.60 -11.24
N THR A 127 -7.05 3.98 -12.32
CA THR A 127 -7.36 3.49 -13.65
C THR A 127 -6.24 2.62 -14.19
N ASP A 128 -6.61 1.53 -14.83
CA ASP A 128 -5.72 0.61 -15.55
C ASP A 128 -5.74 0.82 -17.08
N ALA A 129 -6.33 1.92 -17.54
CA ALA A 129 -6.56 2.22 -18.95
C ALA A 129 -5.30 2.42 -19.79
N GLU A 130 -4.14 2.65 -19.16
CA GLU A 130 -2.84 2.75 -19.87
C GLU A 130 -2.52 1.47 -20.66
N ALA A 131 -2.82 0.29 -20.09
CA ALA A 131 -2.50 -0.98 -20.72
C ALA A 131 -3.71 -1.89 -21.00
N ALA A 132 -4.92 -1.54 -20.54
CA ALA A 132 -6.09 -2.37 -20.73
C ALA A 132 -6.70 -2.23 -22.13
N ASN A 133 -6.79 -3.34 -22.85
CA ASN A 133 -7.30 -3.39 -24.24
C ASN A 133 -8.74 -3.87 -24.35
N LEU A 134 -9.40 -4.15 -23.23
CA LEU A 134 -10.73 -4.73 -23.18
C LEU A 134 -11.63 -3.96 -22.22
N ILE A 135 -12.93 -3.92 -22.55
CA ILE A 135 -13.99 -3.38 -21.71
C ILE A 135 -15.22 -4.26 -21.78
N THR A 136 -16.01 -4.32 -20.69
CA THR A 136 -17.18 -5.20 -20.59
C THR A 136 -18.37 -4.75 -21.45
N SER A 137 -18.52 -3.44 -21.71
CA SER A 137 -19.68 -2.88 -22.40
C SER A 137 -19.33 -1.59 -23.15
N ASP A 138 -20.16 -1.21 -24.11
CA ASP A 138 -20.00 -0.09 -25.04
C ASP A 138 -21.00 1.07 -24.82
N TYR A 139 -21.78 1.02 -23.74
CA TYR A 139 -22.86 1.99 -23.55
C TYR A 139 -22.41 3.36 -23.02
N ASP A 140 -21.24 3.43 -22.37
CA ASP A 140 -20.80 4.62 -21.68
C ASP A 140 -20.20 5.64 -22.66
N GLU A 141 -20.71 6.88 -22.63
CA GLU A 141 -20.28 7.94 -23.54
C GLU A 141 -18.80 8.30 -23.37
N ASN A 142 -18.27 8.17 -22.14
CA ASN A 142 -16.86 8.44 -21.87
C ASN A 142 -15.92 7.40 -22.51
N ASP A 143 -16.40 6.18 -22.69
CA ASP A 143 -15.61 5.08 -23.24
C ASP A 143 -15.76 4.91 -24.77
N LYS A 144 -16.87 5.41 -25.35
CA LYS A 144 -17.15 5.29 -26.79
C LYS A 144 -16.03 5.76 -27.72
N PRO A 145 -15.30 6.87 -27.46
CA PRO A 145 -14.22 7.32 -28.31
C PRO A 145 -13.06 6.34 -28.46
N PHE A 146 -12.93 5.43 -27.49
CA PHE A 146 -11.83 4.46 -27.42
C PHE A 146 -12.21 3.09 -28.00
N LEU A 147 -13.48 2.82 -28.28
CA LEU A 147 -13.93 1.56 -28.85
C LEU A 147 -13.37 1.36 -30.26
N THR A 148 -12.87 0.15 -30.55
CA THR A 148 -12.35 -0.19 -31.90
C THR A 148 -13.44 -0.73 -32.84
N GLY A 149 -14.60 -1.11 -32.29
CA GLY A 149 -15.66 -1.81 -32.99
C GLY A 149 -15.48 -3.33 -33.04
N GLU A 150 -14.37 -3.85 -32.52
CA GLU A 150 -14.10 -5.29 -32.47
C GLU A 150 -14.53 -5.90 -31.13
N ARG A 151 -14.79 -7.21 -31.13
CA ARG A 151 -15.10 -7.99 -29.92
C ARG A 151 -14.23 -9.23 -29.83
N THR A 152 -14.01 -9.68 -28.60
CA THR A 152 -13.34 -10.96 -28.32
C THR A 152 -14.34 -12.12 -28.42
N GLN A 153 -13.81 -13.35 -28.38
CA GLN A 153 -14.61 -14.55 -28.35
C GLN A 153 -15.53 -14.63 -27.12
N GLU A 154 -15.06 -14.12 -25.98
CA GLU A 154 -15.83 -14.04 -24.74
C GLU A 154 -16.89 -12.93 -24.75
N GLY A 155 -16.86 -12.07 -25.76
CA GLY A 155 -17.82 -10.99 -25.94
C GLY A 155 -17.40 -9.64 -25.38
N PHE A 156 -16.18 -9.47 -24.86
CA PHE A 156 -15.64 -8.18 -24.47
C PHE A 156 -15.42 -7.28 -25.69
N PHE A 157 -15.62 -5.99 -25.52
CA PHE A 157 -15.26 -5.00 -26.55
C PHE A 157 -13.78 -4.67 -26.47
N ARG A 158 -13.15 -4.43 -27.64
CA ARG A 158 -11.78 -3.95 -27.70
C ARG A 158 -11.74 -2.42 -27.62
N VAL A 159 -10.78 -1.92 -26.85
CA VAL A 159 -10.54 -0.48 -26.68
C VAL A 159 -9.10 -0.12 -27.03
N LYS A 160 -8.88 1.14 -27.43
CA LYS A 160 -7.56 1.76 -27.55
C LYS A 160 -7.11 2.17 -26.17
N ASN A 161 -6.05 1.54 -25.68
CA ASN A 161 -5.41 1.89 -24.40
C ASN A 161 -4.47 3.10 -24.55
N GLY A 162 -3.89 3.54 -23.43
CA GLY A 162 -2.86 4.55 -23.38
C GLY A 162 -3.30 5.84 -22.69
N LEU A 163 -2.51 6.90 -22.94
CA LEU A 163 -2.64 8.17 -22.21
C LEU A 163 -4.02 8.83 -22.35
N GLU A 164 -4.56 8.90 -23.57
CA GLU A 164 -5.84 9.57 -23.82
C GLU A 164 -6.99 8.90 -23.06
N GLN A 165 -7.07 7.57 -23.07
CA GLN A 165 -8.07 6.83 -22.32
C GLN A 165 -7.85 6.97 -20.80
N SER A 166 -6.60 6.95 -20.35
CA SER A 166 -6.24 7.16 -18.94
C SER A 166 -6.67 8.54 -18.46
N ILE A 167 -6.41 9.58 -19.25
CA ILE A 167 -6.83 10.96 -18.95
C ILE A 167 -8.35 11.05 -18.87
N SER A 168 -9.06 10.51 -19.88
CA SER A 168 -10.53 10.54 -19.91
C SER A 168 -11.13 9.96 -18.64
N ARG A 169 -10.63 8.80 -18.19
CA ARG A 169 -11.09 8.14 -16.96
C ARG A 169 -10.62 8.88 -15.70
N GLY A 170 -9.37 9.33 -15.66
CA GLY A 170 -8.85 10.08 -14.52
C GLY A 170 -9.65 11.34 -14.24
N VAL A 171 -10.01 12.08 -15.29
CA VAL A 171 -10.88 13.27 -15.19
C VAL A 171 -12.28 12.89 -14.72
N ALA A 172 -12.86 11.79 -15.23
CA ALA A 172 -14.18 11.33 -14.83
C ALA A 172 -14.22 10.88 -13.36
N TYR A 173 -13.14 10.33 -12.82
CA TYR A 173 -13.05 9.86 -11.42
C TYR A 173 -12.75 10.99 -10.43
N ALA A 174 -12.08 12.03 -10.87
CA ALA A 174 -11.60 13.09 -9.99
C ALA A 174 -12.68 13.73 -9.10
N PRO A 175 -13.94 13.95 -9.52
CA PRO A 175 -14.97 14.47 -8.63
C PRO A 175 -15.39 13.53 -7.49
N TYR A 176 -15.13 12.22 -7.62
CA TYR A 176 -15.61 11.17 -6.73
C TYR A 176 -14.53 10.56 -5.82
N ALA A 177 -13.29 10.97 -5.98
CA ALA A 177 -12.17 10.49 -5.20
C ALA A 177 -11.35 11.65 -4.62
N ASP A 178 -10.65 11.41 -3.52
CA ASP A 178 -9.72 12.36 -2.92
C ASP A 178 -8.41 12.43 -3.71
N LEU A 179 -7.93 11.27 -4.18
CA LEU A 179 -6.75 11.14 -5.02
C LEU A 179 -7.10 10.36 -6.29
N VAL A 180 -6.37 10.66 -7.38
CA VAL A 180 -6.47 9.91 -8.65
C VAL A 180 -5.11 9.33 -9.00
N TRP A 181 -5.13 8.09 -9.51
CA TRP A 181 -3.96 7.33 -9.87
C TRP A 181 -4.16 6.61 -11.21
N CYS A 182 -3.20 6.72 -12.11
CA CYS A 182 -3.08 5.90 -13.31
C CYS A 182 -1.97 4.86 -13.12
N GLU A 183 -2.30 3.57 -13.19
CA GLU A 183 -1.30 2.52 -13.20
C GLU A 183 -0.56 2.52 -14.54
N THR A 184 0.79 2.47 -14.51
CA THR A 184 1.64 2.50 -15.70
C THR A 184 2.55 1.29 -15.78
N GLY A 185 3.04 0.98 -16.97
CA GLY A 185 3.93 -0.16 -17.21
C GLY A 185 5.42 0.17 -17.10
N VAL A 186 5.78 1.46 -17.13
CA VAL A 186 7.16 1.97 -17.06
C VAL A 186 7.22 3.29 -16.31
N PRO A 187 8.40 3.68 -15.76
CA PRO A 187 8.56 4.98 -15.11
C PRO A 187 8.75 6.07 -16.16
N ASP A 188 7.66 6.74 -16.54
CA ASP A 188 7.64 7.80 -17.54
C ASP A 188 7.11 9.12 -16.97
N ILE A 189 8.03 10.07 -16.74
CA ILE A 189 7.71 11.42 -16.25
C ILE A 189 6.92 12.23 -17.29
N GLY A 190 7.10 11.97 -18.58
CA GLY A 190 6.32 12.63 -19.64
C GLY A 190 4.86 12.26 -19.57
N PHE A 191 4.57 10.95 -19.52
CA PHE A 191 3.22 10.43 -19.30
C PHE A 191 2.60 10.97 -18.01
N ALA A 192 3.35 10.91 -16.90
CA ALA A 192 2.88 11.40 -15.61
C ALA A 192 2.52 12.89 -15.64
N ARG A 193 3.33 13.71 -16.35
CA ARG A 193 3.08 15.14 -16.52
C ARG A 193 1.81 15.42 -17.30
N GLU A 194 1.61 14.78 -18.45
CA GLU A 194 0.42 15.00 -19.27
C GLU A 194 -0.85 14.56 -18.55
N PHE A 195 -0.82 13.40 -17.89
CA PHE A 195 -1.93 12.93 -17.05
C PHE A 195 -2.25 13.92 -15.93
N ALA A 196 -1.23 14.37 -15.17
CA ALA A 196 -1.40 15.32 -14.08
C ALA A 196 -1.99 16.66 -14.56
N GLN A 197 -1.45 17.22 -15.65
CA GLN A 197 -1.92 18.48 -16.21
C GLN A 197 -3.39 18.40 -16.61
N ALA A 198 -3.82 17.31 -17.24
CA ALA A 198 -5.20 17.14 -17.65
C ALA A 198 -6.16 17.02 -16.47
N VAL A 199 -5.82 16.20 -15.47
CA VAL A 199 -6.65 16.02 -14.27
C VAL A 199 -6.72 17.32 -13.45
N LEU A 200 -5.60 18.02 -13.26
CA LEU A 200 -5.54 19.27 -12.49
C LEU A 200 -6.22 20.45 -13.22
N ALA A 201 -6.23 20.45 -14.56
CA ALA A 201 -6.98 21.43 -15.34
C ALA A 201 -8.50 21.23 -15.20
N ALA A 202 -8.97 19.99 -15.16
CA ALA A 202 -10.39 19.66 -14.98
C ALA A 202 -10.83 19.80 -13.51
N CYS A 203 -9.98 19.45 -12.56
CA CYS A 203 -10.26 19.48 -11.12
C CYS A 203 -9.08 20.14 -10.38
N PRO A 204 -9.03 21.48 -10.33
CA PRO A 204 -7.96 22.21 -9.64
C PRO A 204 -7.83 21.81 -8.18
N GLY A 205 -6.60 21.55 -7.72
CA GLY A 205 -6.31 21.13 -6.36
C GLY A 205 -6.51 19.62 -6.09
N LYS A 206 -6.87 18.82 -7.09
CA LYS A 206 -6.95 17.38 -6.95
C LYS A 206 -5.58 16.81 -6.58
N LEU A 207 -5.56 15.90 -5.60
CA LEU A 207 -4.35 15.17 -5.24
C LEU A 207 -4.16 13.98 -6.21
N LEU A 208 -2.91 13.65 -6.48
CA LEU A 208 -2.54 12.54 -7.34
C LEU A 208 -1.67 11.53 -6.59
N SER A 209 -1.77 10.26 -6.99
CA SER A 209 -0.94 9.17 -6.47
C SER A 209 -0.14 8.53 -7.59
N TYR A 210 1.02 7.97 -7.25
CA TYR A 210 1.89 7.26 -8.19
C TYR A 210 2.48 6.01 -7.55
N ASN A 211 2.43 4.90 -8.31
CA ASN A 211 3.10 3.66 -7.96
C ASN A 211 4.51 3.63 -8.54
N CYS A 212 5.52 3.83 -7.71
CA CYS A 212 6.92 3.59 -8.07
C CYS A 212 7.21 2.07 -8.05
N SER A 213 6.61 1.35 -8.97
CA SER A 213 6.53 -0.11 -8.94
C SER A 213 7.90 -0.80 -9.03
N PRO A 214 8.14 -1.85 -8.23
CA PRO A 214 9.29 -2.75 -8.43
C PRO A 214 9.13 -3.64 -9.68
N SER A 215 7.96 -3.67 -10.31
CA SER A 215 7.77 -4.32 -11.62
C SER A 215 8.39 -3.51 -12.77
N PHE A 216 8.74 -2.26 -12.55
CA PHE A 216 9.52 -1.49 -13.50
C PHE A 216 10.97 -1.94 -13.48
N ASN A 217 11.58 -2.10 -14.66
CA ASN A 217 13.03 -2.19 -14.72
C ASN A 217 13.62 -0.78 -14.78
N TRP A 218 13.79 -0.17 -13.59
CA TRP A 218 14.24 1.21 -13.43
C TRP A 218 15.51 1.53 -14.22
N LYS A 219 16.55 0.70 -14.06
CA LYS A 219 17.85 0.89 -14.74
C LYS A 219 17.80 0.70 -16.26
N LYS A 220 16.83 -0.05 -16.79
CA LYS A 220 16.62 -0.20 -18.22
C LYS A 220 15.99 1.04 -18.83
N ASN A 221 15.13 1.73 -18.08
CA ASN A 221 14.34 2.85 -18.57
C ASN A 221 14.98 4.21 -18.26
N LEU A 222 15.71 4.33 -17.14
CA LEU A 222 16.22 5.60 -16.63
C LEU A 222 17.70 5.48 -16.23
N ASN A 223 18.43 6.58 -16.37
CA ASN A 223 19.78 6.70 -15.81
C ASN A 223 19.73 7.05 -14.31
N ASP A 224 20.90 7.05 -13.64
CA ASP A 224 20.98 7.26 -12.20
C ASP A 224 20.47 8.62 -11.74
N SER A 225 20.74 9.68 -12.50
CA SER A 225 20.27 11.02 -12.20
C SER A 225 18.74 11.10 -12.29
N GLN A 226 18.15 10.51 -13.31
CA GLN A 226 16.69 10.46 -13.49
C GLN A 226 16.02 9.63 -12.39
N ILE A 227 16.63 8.51 -11.98
CA ILE A 227 16.11 7.71 -10.87
C ILE A 227 16.15 8.52 -9.57
N ALA A 228 17.24 9.24 -9.31
CA ALA A 228 17.41 10.04 -8.10
C ALA A 228 16.40 11.20 -8.00
N SER A 229 16.07 11.88 -9.11
CA SER A 229 15.12 13.00 -9.13
C SER A 229 13.66 12.59 -9.32
N PHE A 230 13.36 11.34 -9.66
CA PHE A 230 12.06 10.90 -10.15
C PHE A 230 10.90 11.24 -9.20
N GLN A 231 11.06 10.98 -7.90
CA GLN A 231 10.03 11.24 -6.90
C GLN A 231 9.82 12.74 -6.63
N GLU A 232 10.88 13.53 -6.69
CA GLU A 232 10.80 15.00 -6.57
C GLU A 232 10.06 15.60 -7.76
N GLU A 233 10.36 15.14 -8.98
CA GLU A 233 9.67 15.57 -10.19
C GLU A 233 8.18 15.21 -10.15
N LEU A 234 7.82 14.00 -9.73
CA LEU A 234 6.43 13.62 -9.49
C LEU A 234 5.75 14.52 -8.46
N SER A 235 6.43 14.81 -7.35
CA SER A 235 5.90 15.69 -6.31
C SER A 235 5.60 17.09 -6.82
N ALA A 236 6.49 17.64 -7.67
CA ALA A 236 6.31 18.93 -8.33
C ALA A 236 5.11 18.94 -9.29
N LEU A 237 4.78 17.81 -9.91
CA LEU A 237 3.63 17.63 -10.79
C LEU A 237 2.28 17.47 -10.05
N GLY A 238 2.30 17.33 -8.72
CA GLY A 238 1.08 17.17 -7.92
C GLY A 238 0.83 15.75 -7.38
N TYR A 239 1.73 14.80 -7.62
CA TYR A 239 1.66 13.46 -7.04
C TYR A 239 2.09 13.51 -5.57
N LYS A 240 1.15 13.73 -4.68
CA LYS A 240 1.41 13.93 -3.24
C LYS A 240 1.45 12.63 -2.43
N TYR A 241 0.94 11.55 -2.98
CA TYR A 241 1.08 10.21 -2.42
C TYR A 241 1.84 9.31 -3.41
N GLN A 242 3.06 8.93 -3.02
CA GLN A 242 3.92 8.07 -3.82
C GLN A 242 4.30 6.85 -2.98
N PHE A 243 4.28 5.68 -3.58
CA PHE A 243 4.55 4.44 -2.87
C PHE A 243 5.32 3.45 -3.74
N ILE A 244 6.05 2.56 -3.09
CA ILE A 244 6.74 1.44 -3.73
C ILE A 244 6.01 0.17 -3.32
N THR A 245 5.15 -0.35 -4.18
CA THR A 245 4.46 -1.62 -3.92
C THR A 245 5.46 -2.74 -3.68
N LEU A 246 5.15 -3.66 -2.77
CA LEU A 246 5.97 -4.84 -2.49
C LEU A 246 7.41 -4.55 -1.99
N ALA A 247 7.79 -3.29 -1.73
CA ALA A 247 9.15 -2.97 -1.32
C ALA A 247 9.62 -3.80 -0.12
N GLY A 248 8.80 -3.85 0.94
CA GLY A 248 9.13 -4.59 2.15
C GLY A 248 9.27 -6.10 1.92
N ILE A 249 8.39 -6.68 1.10
CA ILE A 249 8.46 -8.11 0.80
C ILE A 249 9.66 -8.45 -0.08
N HIS A 250 10.02 -7.61 -1.06
CA HIS A 250 11.23 -7.80 -1.89
C HIS A 250 12.49 -7.74 -1.05
N VAL A 251 12.60 -6.79 -0.12
CA VAL A 251 13.72 -6.69 0.83
C VAL A 251 13.82 -7.97 1.66
N ASN A 252 12.70 -8.45 2.20
CA ASN A 252 12.64 -9.67 3.00
C ASN A 252 13.04 -10.91 2.17
N TRP A 253 12.44 -11.11 0.99
CA TRP A 253 12.76 -12.25 0.13
C TRP A 253 14.22 -12.29 -0.26
N PHE A 254 14.78 -11.15 -0.69
CA PHE A 254 16.16 -11.08 -1.15
C PHE A 254 17.16 -11.38 -0.01
N ASN A 255 16.95 -10.79 1.17
CA ASN A 255 17.84 -11.04 2.30
C ASN A 255 17.70 -12.45 2.84
N THR A 256 16.48 -12.99 2.92
CA THR A 256 16.24 -14.39 3.29
C THR A 256 16.89 -15.36 2.30
N PHE A 257 16.77 -15.08 1.00
CA PHE A 257 17.44 -15.88 -0.03
C PHE A 257 18.96 -15.87 0.14
N LYS A 258 19.58 -14.68 0.32
CA LYS A 258 21.03 -14.57 0.53
C LYS A 258 21.48 -15.39 1.73
N PHE A 259 20.78 -15.24 2.84
CA PHE A 259 21.08 -16.00 4.06
C PHE A 259 20.95 -17.51 3.86
N ALA A 260 19.84 -17.98 3.32
CA ALA A 260 19.60 -19.40 3.07
C ALA A 260 20.65 -20.00 2.11
N HIS A 261 21.02 -19.24 1.06
CA HIS A 261 22.04 -19.65 0.10
C HIS A 261 23.42 -19.86 0.74
N ALA A 262 23.85 -18.93 1.58
CA ALA A 262 25.12 -19.01 2.30
C ALA A 262 25.10 -20.13 3.37
N TYR A 263 24.01 -20.23 4.11
CA TYR A 263 23.80 -21.26 5.12
C TYR A 263 23.91 -22.68 4.52
N ALA A 264 23.27 -22.92 3.39
CA ALA A 264 23.30 -24.21 2.69
C ALA A 264 24.71 -24.57 2.13
N ARG A 265 25.63 -23.61 2.05
CA ARG A 265 27.02 -23.79 1.59
C ARG A 265 28.04 -23.93 2.73
N GLY A 266 27.56 -24.01 3.96
CA GLY A 266 28.40 -24.20 5.13
C GLY A 266 28.95 -22.92 5.76
N GLU A 267 28.48 -21.73 5.32
CA GLU A 267 28.88 -20.45 5.94
C GLU A 267 28.12 -20.22 7.27
N GLY A 268 26.93 -20.81 7.41
CA GLY A 268 26.20 -20.94 8.66
C GLY A 268 26.09 -19.66 9.48
N MET A 269 26.40 -19.77 10.77
CA MET A 269 26.31 -18.64 11.72
C MET A 269 27.28 -17.51 11.43
N LYS A 270 28.44 -17.79 10.81
CA LYS A 270 29.35 -16.73 10.40
C LYS A 270 28.65 -15.72 9.48
N HIS A 271 27.97 -16.22 8.45
CA HIS A 271 27.25 -15.36 7.51
C HIS A 271 26.06 -14.63 8.18
N TYR A 272 25.37 -15.29 9.12
CA TYR A 272 24.31 -14.63 9.89
C TYR A 272 24.83 -13.46 10.68
N VAL A 273 25.95 -13.62 11.38
CA VAL A 273 26.59 -12.55 12.17
C VAL A 273 26.98 -11.38 11.26
N GLU A 274 27.73 -11.67 10.19
CA GLU A 274 28.24 -10.64 9.27
C GLU A 274 27.12 -9.92 8.49
N MET A 275 26.05 -10.61 8.13
CA MET A 275 25.00 -10.06 7.29
C MET A 275 23.83 -9.45 8.06
N VAL A 276 23.58 -9.92 9.29
CA VAL A 276 22.41 -9.52 10.08
C VAL A 276 22.85 -8.90 11.39
N GLN A 277 23.50 -9.66 12.29
CA GLN A 277 23.69 -9.24 13.67
C GLN A 277 24.63 -8.02 13.81
N GLU A 278 25.79 -8.02 13.14
CA GLU A 278 26.69 -6.86 13.16
C GLU A 278 26.06 -5.60 12.54
N PRO A 279 25.37 -5.68 11.37
CA PRO A 279 24.63 -4.53 10.84
C PRO A 279 23.51 -4.04 11.75
N GLU A 280 22.76 -4.93 12.43
CA GLU A 280 21.76 -4.52 13.42
C GLU A 280 22.36 -3.74 14.59
N PHE A 281 23.48 -4.20 15.13
CA PHE A 281 24.19 -3.46 16.19
C PHE A 281 24.67 -2.09 15.71
N ALA A 282 25.24 -2.00 14.51
CA ALA A 282 25.69 -0.74 13.93
C ALA A 282 24.50 0.22 13.66
N ALA A 283 23.35 -0.31 13.30
CA ALA A 283 22.15 0.50 13.02
C ALA A 283 21.51 1.13 14.27
N ARG A 284 21.93 0.79 15.47
CA ARG A 284 21.47 1.43 16.72
C ARG A 284 21.69 2.95 16.69
N GLU A 285 22.79 3.41 16.14
CA GLU A 285 23.07 4.84 15.98
C GLU A 285 22.03 5.55 15.07
N MET A 286 21.34 4.80 14.22
CA MET A 286 20.25 5.29 13.37
C MET A 286 18.85 5.13 14.02
N GLY A 287 18.79 4.62 15.26
CA GLY A 287 17.53 4.39 15.97
C GLY A 287 16.94 2.98 15.80
N TYR A 288 17.70 2.01 15.27
CA TYR A 288 17.23 0.62 15.19
C TYR A 288 17.33 -0.07 16.56
N THR A 289 16.22 -0.62 17.05
CA THR A 289 16.12 -1.16 18.40
C THR A 289 15.84 -2.67 18.46
N PHE A 290 15.48 -3.29 17.33
CA PHE A 290 15.01 -4.69 17.27
C PHE A 290 16.10 -5.75 17.55
N VAL A 291 17.33 -5.36 17.81
CA VAL A 291 18.34 -6.26 18.39
C VAL A 291 17.81 -6.86 19.71
N SER A 292 17.14 -6.04 20.53
CA SER A 292 16.44 -6.45 21.76
C SER A 292 14.98 -6.80 21.43
N HIS A 293 14.78 -7.82 20.61
CA HIS A 293 13.47 -8.15 20.04
C HIS A 293 12.40 -8.53 21.08
N GLN A 294 12.75 -9.15 22.21
CA GLN A 294 11.82 -9.46 23.28
C GLN A 294 11.31 -8.18 23.95
N GLN A 295 12.20 -7.24 24.20
CA GLN A 295 11.83 -5.93 24.74
C GLN A 295 10.90 -5.19 23.77
N GLU A 296 11.21 -5.21 22.45
CA GLU A 296 10.42 -4.51 21.44
C GLU A 296 9.01 -5.10 21.24
N VAL A 297 8.82 -6.41 21.43
CA VAL A 297 7.48 -7.02 21.40
C VAL A 297 6.71 -6.89 22.72
N GLY A 298 7.29 -6.24 23.74
CA GLY A 298 6.60 -5.86 24.96
C GLY A 298 6.80 -6.79 26.16
N THR A 299 7.88 -7.58 26.20
CA THR A 299 8.15 -8.45 27.36
C THR A 299 8.26 -7.62 28.64
N GLY A 300 8.98 -6.49 28.64
CA GLY A 300 9.07 -5.58 29.79
C GLY A 300 7.74 -4.93 30.19
N TYR A 301 6.90 -4.61 29.21
CA TYR A 301 5.53 -4.12 29.48
C TYR A 301 4.71 -5.16 30.28
N PHE A 302 4.78 -6.45 29.92
CA PHE A 302 4.09 -7.49 30.67
C PHE A 302 4.73 -7.80 32.02
N ASP A 303 6.02 -7.61 32.20
CA ASP A 303 6.69 -7.65 33.51
C ASP A 303 6.14 -6.56 34.42
N ASP A 304 5.92 -5.35 33.93
CA ASP A 304 5.33 -4.24 34.64
C ASP A 304 3.86 -4.54 35.02
N VAL A 305 3.06 -5.02 34.06
CA VAL A 305 1.66 -5.44 34.34
C VAL A 305 1.61 -6.51 35.45
N THR A 306 2.49 -7.51 35.33
CA THR A 306 2.56 -8.58 36.35
C THR A 306 2.95 -8.01 37.71
N THR A 307 3.90 -7.11 37.76
CA THR A 307 4.37 -6.46 38.99
C THR A 307 3.25 -5.67 39.68
N VAL A 308 2.46 -4.91 38.90
CA VAL A 308 1.30 -4.16 39.43
C VAL A 308 0.23 -5.10 39.98
N ILE A 309 -0.11 -6.17 39.25
CA ILE A 309 -1.11 -7.16 39.67
C ILE A 309 -0.69 -7.84 41.01
N GLN A 310 0.61 -8.05 41.20
CA GLN A 310 1.16 -8.69 42.37
C GLN A 310 1.45 -7.71 43.54
N GLY A 311 0.97 -6.49 43.47
CA GLY A 311 1.08 -5.50 44.55
C GLY A 311 2.45 -4.80 44.63
N GLY A 312 3.17 -4.68 43.53
CA GLY A 312 4.40 -3.89 43.43
C GLY A 312 5.71 -4.68 43.39
N SER A 313 5.64 -6.03 43.46
CA SER A 313 6.83 -6.88 43.31
C SER A 313 6.48 -8.19 42.59
N SER A 314 7.39 -8.68 41.78
CA SER A 314 7.26 -9.96 41.06
C SER A 314 8.62 -10.65 40.96
N SER A 315 8.64 -11.95 41.24
CA SER A 315 9.83 -12.81 41.01
C SER A 315 9.82 -13.50 39.67
N VAL A 316 8.78 -13.30 38.86
CA VAL A 316 8.61 -13.97 37.57
C VAL A 316 8.80 -12.99 36.37
N LYS A 317 9.63 -11.97 36.56
CA LYS A 317 9.99 -11.05 35.48
C LYS A 317 10.84 -11.77 34.43
N ALA A 318 10.51 -11.57 33.18
CA ALA A 318 11.13 -12.26 32.06
C ALA A 318 12.38 -11.53 31.53
N LEU A 319 12.43 -10.19 31.55
CA LEU A 319 13.59 -9.43 31.08
C LEU A 319 14.75 -9.43 32.07
N THR A 320 14.45 -9.36 33.38
CA THR A 320 15.49 -9.32 34.40
C THR A 320 16.29 -10.64 34.43
N GLY A 321 17.60 -10.54 34.23
CA GLY A 321 18.53 -11.68 34.12
C GLY A 321 18.41 -12.43 32.77
N SER A 322 17.82 -11.80 31.77
CA SER A 322 17.75 -12.36 30.42
C SER A 322 19.02 -12.09 29.62
N THR A 323 19.22 -12.87 28.54
CA THR A 323 20.30 -12.62 27.59
C THR A 323 20.22 -11.24 26.93
N GLU A 324 19.01 -10.69 26.77
CA GLU A 324 18.85 -9.33 26.23
C GLU A 324 19.37 -8.27 27.21
N GLU A 325 19.13 -8.44 28.52
CA GLU A 325 19.66 -7.54 29.53
C GLU A 325 21.20 -7.69 29.68
N GLU A 326 21.74 -8.89 29.55
CA GLU A 326 23.16 -9.17 29.79
C GLU A 326 24.05 -8.96 28.56
N GLN A 327 23.57 -9.19 27.35
CA GLN A 327 24.41 -9.30 26.15
C GLN A 327 24.12 -8.26 25.05
N PHE A 328 22.99 -7.55 25.09
CA PHE A 328 22.55 -6.67 24.00
C PHE A 328 22.50 -5.18 24.42
N HIS A 329 23.43 -4.73 25.22
CA HIS A 329 23.61 -3.32 25.64
C HIS A 329 24.61 -2.58 24.78
#